data_8ab47fcbf194ac19d45f56007a83327e
#
_entry.id   8ab47fcbf194ac19d45f56007a83327e
#
_cell.length_a   1.000
_cell.length_b   1.000
_cell.length_c   1.000
_cell.angle_alpha   90.00
_cell.angle_beta   90.00
_cell.angle_gamma   90.00
#
_symmetry.space_group_name_H-M   'P 1'
#
loop_
_entity.id
_entity.type
_entity.pdbx_description
1 polymer ?
#
loop_
_entity_poly.entity_id
_entity_poly.type
_entity_poly.pdbx_seq_one_letter_code
_entity_poly.pdbx_strand_id
1 'polypeptide(L)'
;MAVLLAALLMAAPLSATTETLTLDRALQIAFAESPTIRDVTYILEVSERNLKAEQASLKSQFNLTLTPYSHSRDRVFNSLTARYNTEKVTSSAARFSIVQPIKWTDGTLQVFETLNWRKSSSSFISSEERENYQSRLTVQFTQPLFTYNRTTLSLRELELSLENAHLNYAIQKLHVENQVTTQFLSLYYKQRSVQIAEEEFANTQESYEIIESKVNAGISAPEELYQADLTRANAKATLVNSRMDYQNSLDNFKILLGLPLERDIEAAADVKKQLTEVNLVEAINHGLEHRMELRQKDISIQNALNELIRTGAMNEFKASVGLSYGLTATNEEFSGLFDNTERSQSVELTINVPLFDWGERRHRLASSQARVESERLSAEEERKQVMFEIRQTFRDLQNQRIQIEIAEKNVENARLTYEINLERYRNGDLSSKDIEFYQNQLSREQLSEIAALINYKLALLELKIRALWDFEKNTPVVAKR
;
A
#
# COMPACT_ATOMS: atom_id res chain seq x y z
N MET A 1 57.12 -13.73 7.74
CA MET A 1 56.59 -14.86 8.52
C MET A 1 55.18 -14.47 8.96
N ALA A 2 54.22 -14.95 8.22
CA ALA A 2 52.79 -14.67 8.44
C ALA A 2 52.19 -15.85 9.19
N VAL A 3 51.53 -15.58 10.31
CA VAL A 3 50.75 -16.58 11.05
C VAL A 3 49.29 -16.33 10.72
N LEU A 4 48.70 -17.21 9.90
CA LEU A 4 47.27 -17.31 9.63
C LEU A 4 46.62 -18.02 10.82
N LEU A 5 45.82 -17.32 11.61
CA LEU A 5 44.91 -17.91 12.60
C LEU A 5 43.57 -18.15 11.89
N ALA A 6 43.30 -19.41 11.54
CA ALA A 6 41.97 -19.87 11.09
C ALA A 6 41.07 -20.01 12.30
N ALA A 7 40.10 -19.07 12.46
CA ALA A 7 39.04 -19.21 13.40
C ALA A 7 37.97 -20.17 12.81
N LEU A 8 37.97 -21.41 13.31
CA LEU A 8 36.91 -22.41 13.08
C LEU A 8 35.68 -21.95 13.87
N LEU A 9 34.74 -21.28 13.22
CA LEU A 9 33.38 -21.07 13.77
C LEU A 9 32.69 -22.45 13.79
N MET A 10 32.66 -23.08 14.94
CA MET A 10 31.75 -24.20 15.21
C MET A 10 30.31 -23.64 15.14
N ALA A 11 29.63 -23.87 14.02
CA ALA A 11 28.19 -23.76 13.95
C ALA A 11 27.60 -24.84 14.87
N ALA A 12 27.21 -24.45 16.08
CA ALA A 12 26.36 -25.29 16.93
C ALA A 12 25.06 -25.59 16.12
N PRO A 13 24.57 -26.84 16.09
CA PRO A 13 23.29 -27.11 15.50
C PRO A 13 22.25 -26.33 16.33
N LEU A 14 21.59 -25.33 15.74
CA LEU A 14 20.38 -24.78 16.30
C LEU A 14 19.40 -25.94 16.38
N SER A 15 19.17 -26.44 17.60
CA SER A 15 18.02 -27.28 17.90
C SER A 15 16.81 -26.43 17.50
N ALA A 16 16.16 -26.77 16.39
CA ALA A 16 14.94 -26.16 15.96
C ALA A 16 13.88 -26.42 17.03
N THR A 17 13.78 -25.52 18.01
CA THR A 17 12.64 -25.51 18.93
C THR A 17 11.45 -25.03 18.12
N THR A 18 10.47 -25.92 17.90
CA THR A 18 9.20 -25.57 17.26
C THR A 18 8.61 -24.37 18.02
N GLU A 19 8.51 -23.22 17.34
CA GLU A 19 7.95 -22.01 17.94
C GLU A 19 6.43 -22.07 17.90
N THR A 20 5.80 -22.12 19.07
CA THR A 20 4.34 -22.03 19.17
C THR A 20 3.90 -20.58 18.94
N LEU A 21 3.15 -20.35 17.85
CA LEU A 21 2.62 -19.06 17.48
C LEU A 21 1.18 -18.90 17.97
N THR A 22 0.95 -17.89 18.80
CA THR A 22 -0.40 -17.36 19.08
C THR A 22 -0.82 -16.38 18.00
N LEU A 23 -2.12 -16.10 17.87
CA LEU A 23 -2.63 -15.10 16.91
C LEU A 23 -2.00 -13.73 17.12
N ASP A 24 -1.90 -13.25 18.37
CA ASP A 24 -1.29 -11.95 18.67
C ASP A 24 0.18 -11.89 18.23
N ARG A 25 0.92 -12.98 18.43
CA ARG A 25 2.33 -13.07 18.00
C ARG A 25 2.45 -13.11 16.49
N ALA A 26 1.58 -13.84 15.80
CA ALA A 26 1.51 -13.87 14.35
C ALA A 26 1.20 -12.49 13.75
N LEU A 27 0.26 -11.75 14.34
CA LEU A 27 -0.06 -10.37 13.95
C LEU A 27 1.13 -9.43 14.15
N GLN A 28 1.85 -9.53 15.28
CA GLN A 28 3.06 -8.72 15.50
C GLN A 28 4.12 -8.96 14.43
N ILE A 29 4.37 -10.23 14.09
CA ILE A 29 5.32 -10.60 13.03
C ILE A 29 4.85 -10.06 11.68
N ALA A 30 3.59 -10.26 11.32
CA ALA A 30 3.04 -9.77 10.06
C ALA A 30 3.14 -8.26 9.92
N PHE A 31 2.87 -7.49 10.98
CA PHE A 31 3.00 -6.03 10.96
C PHE A 31 4.45 -5.56 10.86
N ALA A 32 5.43 -6.36 11.28
CA ALA A 32 6.84 -6.04 11.18
C ALA A 32 7.47 -6.50 9.86
N GLU A 33 7.10 -7.69 9.35
CA GLU A 33 7.86 -8.38 8.32
C GLU A 33 7.08 -8.67 7.03
N SER A 34 5.73 -8.61 7.07
CA SER A 34 4.90 -8.89 5.90
C SER A 34 5.28 -7.99 4.71
N PRO A 35 5.48 -8.57 3.51
CA PRO A 35 5.77 -7.81 2.30
C PRO A 35 4.74 -6.72 2.01
N THR A 36 3.45 -6.98 2.27
CA THR A 36 2.36 -6.02 2.06
C THR A 36 2.51 -4.80 2.96
N ILE A 37 2.83 -4.96 4.25
CA ILE A 37 3.03 -3.83 5.17
C ILE A 37 4.28 -3.05 4.80
N ARG A 38 5.35 -3.73 4.40
CA ARG A 38 6.59 -3.07 3.96
C ARG A 38 6.36 -2.22 2.71
N ASP A 39 5.59 -2.74 1.74
CA ASP A 39 5.27 -2.01 0.51
C ASP A 39 4.50 -0.71 0.81
N VAL A 40 3.41 -0.77 1.59
CA VAL A 40 2.64 0.44 1.94
C VAL A 40 3.41 1.40 2.83
N THR A 41 4.38 0.91 3.62
CA THR A 41 5.30 1.76 4.39
C THR A 41 6.22 2.55 3.44
N TYR A 42 6.74 1.92 2.38
CA TYR A 42 7.51 2.65 1.37
C TYR A 42 6.66 3.67 0.60
N ILE A 43 5.41 3.34 0.26
CA ILE A 43 4.48 4.29 -0.37
C ILE A 43 4.24 5.51 0.53
N LEU A 44 4.07 5.29 1.83
CA LEU A 44 3.93 6.36 2.81
C LEU A 44 5.21 7.22 2.88
N GLU A 45 6.38 6.59 2.97
CA GLU A 45 7.67 7.28 2.95
C GLU A 45 7.84 8.12 1.68
N VAL A 46 7.51 7.59 0.51
CA VAL A 46 7.54 8.34 -0.76
C VAL A 46 6.67 9.60 -0.67
N SER A 47 5.45 9.50 -0.14
CA SER A 47 4.55 10.65 0.00
C SER A 47 5.11 11.69 0.96
N GLU A 48 5.68 11.28 2.10
CA GLU A 48 6.35 12.18 3.04
C GLU A 48 7.56 12.88 2.42
N ARG A 49 8.39 12.14 1.66
CA ARG A 49 9.58 12.69 1.00
C ARG A 49 9.19 13.69 -0.09
N ASN A 50 8.13 13.43 -0.85
CA ASN A 50 7.61 14.34 -1.87
C ASN A 50 7.15 15.67 -1.25
N LEU A 51 6.40 15.63 -0.15
CA LEU A 51 6.00 16.84 0.57
C LEU A 51 7.22 17.61 1.09
N LYS A 52 8.18 16.93 1.71
CA LYS A 52 9.44 17.55 2.19
C LYS A 52 10.27 18.12 1.05
N ALA A 53 10.32 17.46 -0.12
CA ALA A 53 11.01 17.94 -1.30
C ALA A 53 10.37 19.25 -1.83
N GLU A 54 9.03 19.31 -1.90
CA GLU A 54 8.34 20.53 -2.29
C GLU A 54 8.54 21.66 -1.27
N GLN A 55 8.46 21.38 0.01
CA GLN A 55 8.78 22.36 1.05
C GLN A 55 10.23 22.86 0.95
N ALA A 56 11.17 22.00 0.57
CA ALA A 56 12.57 22.37 0.34
C ALA A 56 12.74 23.20 -0.93
N SER A 57 11.96 22.94 -1.99
CA SER A 57 11.99 23.73 -3.24
C SER A 57 11.60 25.19 -3.04
N LEU A 58 10.84 25.48 -1.97
CA LEU A 58 10.45 26.85 -1.58
C LEU A 58 11.54 27.62 -0.83
N LYS A 59 12.65 26.97 -0.47
CA LYS A 59 13.83 27.64 0.07
C LYS A 59 14.68 28.19 -1.07
N SER A 60 15.64 29.07 -0.71
CA SER A 60 16.59 29.61 -1.68
C SER A 60 17.36 28.50 -2.38
N GLN A 61 17.29 28.46 -3.71
CA GLN A 61 18.02 27.52 -4.54
C GLN A 61 19.29 28.19 -5.09
N PHE A 62 20.42 27.56 -4.89
CA PHE A 62 21.73 28.06 -5.34
C PHE A 62 22.22 27.18 -6.50
N ASN A 63 22.47 27.80 -7.66
CA ASN A 63 22.94 27.08 -8.83
C ASN A 63 24.19 27.74 -9.40
N LEU A 64 25.18 26.94 -9.75
CA LEU A 64 26.36 27.37 -10.50
C LEU A 64 26.38 26.63 -11.85
N THR A 65 26.28 27.37 -12.93
CA THR A 65 26.39 26.84 -14.28
C THR A 65 27.73 27.30 -14.89
N LEU A 66 28.52 26.36 -15.34
CA LEU A 66 29.81 26.62 -16.00
C LEU A 66 29.71 26.18 -17.46
N THR A 67 30.08 27.07 -18.37
CA THR A 67 30.29 26.76 -19.79
C THR A 67 31.77 27.02 -20.10
N PRO A 68 32.65 26.03 -19.87
CA PRO A 68 34.11 26.25 -19.97
C PRO A 68 34.56 26.61 -21.37
N TYR A 69 33.86 26.14 -22.39
CA TYR A 69 34.20 26.39 -23.77
C TYR A 69 32.96 26.34 -24.65
N SER A 70 32.80 27.37 -25.49
CA SER A 70 31.84 27.42 -26.59
C SER A 70 32.48 28.06 -27.80
N HIS A 71 32.35 27.45 -28.96
CA HIS A 71 32.86 28.02 -30.22
C HIS A 71 31.77 27.95 -31.27
N SER A 72 31.52 29.14 -31.91
CA SER A 72 30.64 29.21 -33.06
C SER A 72 31.34 29.91 -34.23
N ARG A 73 30.96 29.49 -35.43
CA ARG A 73 31.41 30.12 -36.67
C ARG A 73 30.16 30.27 -37.55
N ASP A 74 29.69 31.51 -37.61
CA ASP A 74 28.47 31.84 -38.31
C ASP A 74 28.77 32.66 -39.58
N ARG A 75 28.00 32.44 -40.62
CA ARG A 75 28.05 33.23 -41.84
C ARG A 75 26.82 34.11 -41.94
N VAL A 76 26.96 35.37 -41.59
CA VAL A 76 25.87 36.34 -41.48
C VAL A 76 25.85 37.25 -42.72
N PHE A 77 24.67 37.39 -43.35
CA PHE A 77 24.50 38.34 -44.43
C PHE A 77 24.38 39.75 -43.87
N ASN A 78 25.25 40.64 -44.32
CA ASN A 78 25.21 42.06 -43.98
C ASN A 78 24.45 42.84 -45.07
N SER A 79 23.30 43.39 -44.72
CA SER A 79 22.41 44.13 -45.66
C SER A 79 23.01 45.45 -46.13
N LEU A 80 23.91 46.08 -45.36
CA LEU A 80 24.55 47.36 -45.75
C LEU A 80 25.60 47.18 -46.84
N THR A 81 26.30 46.05 -46.83
CA THR A 81 27.39 45.76 -47.78
C THR A 81 26.97 44.75 -48.84
N ALA A 82 25.76 44.19 -48.75
CA ALA A 82 25.28 43.07 -49.57
C ALA A 82 26.25 41.88 -49.67
N ARG A 83 27.01 41.60 -48.59
CA ARG A 83 28.02 40.51 -48.51
C ARG A 83 27.78 39.63 -47.31
N TYR A 84 28.22 38.41 -47.43
CA TYR A 84 28.30 37.46 -46.29
C TYR A 84 29.58 37.68 -45.53
N ASN A 85 29.46 37.91 -44.25
CA ASN A 85 30.60 38.02 -43.32
C ASN A 85 30.70 36.75 -42.49
N THR A 86 31.88 36.31 -42.18
CA THR A 86 32.11 35.20 -41.24
C THR A 86 32.42 35.78 -39.87
N GLU A 87 31.60 35.42 -38.89
CA GLU A 87 31.81 35.73 -37.48
C GLU A 87 32.28 34.46 -36.77
N LYS A 88 33.34 34.55 -36.03
CA LYS A 88 33.84 33.49 -35.15
C LYS A 88 33.77 34.03 -33.74
N VAL A 89 33.16 33.23 -32.85
CA VAL A 89 33.04 33.57 -31.44
C VAL A 89 33.51 32.37 -30.64
N THR A 90 34.43 32.62 -29.72
CA THR A 90 34.82 31.67 -28.69
C THR A 90 34.47 32.30 -27.35
N SER A 91 33.81 31.58 -26.46
CA SER A 91 33.44 32.11 -25.16
C SER A 91 33.52 31.06 -24.06
N SER A 92 33.70 31.58 -22.84
CA SER A 92 33.57 30.81 -21.59
C SER A 92 32.65 31.62 -20.67
N ALA A 93 31.76 30.95 -19.95
CA ALA A 93 30.86 31.60 -19.03
C ALA A 93 30.72 30.86 -17.71
N ALA A 94 30.57 31.62 -16.63
CA ALA A 94 30.21 31.14 -15.32
C ALA A 94 28.95 31.93 -14.85
N ARG A 95 27.89 31.22 -14.48
CA ARG A 95 26.68 31.85 -13.96
C ARG A 95 26.35 31.28 -12.59
N PHE A 96 26.37 32.14 -11.59
CA PHE A 96 25.84 31.83 -10.27
C PHE A 96 24.46 32.43 -10.13
N SER A 97 23.50 31.65 -9.63
CA SER A 97 22.12 32.13 -9.44
C SER A 97 21.52 31.68 -8.12
N ILE A 98 20.78 32.58 -7.50
CA ILE A 98 19.96 32.32 -6.32
C ILE A 98 18.52 32.55 -6.74
N VAL A 99 17.66 31.55 -6.55
CA VAL A 99 16.23 31.62 -6.85
C VAL A 99 15.47 31.42 -5.54
N GLN A 100 14.65 32.39 -5.17
CA GLN A 100 13.80 32.36 -3.97
C GLN A 100 12.32 32.47 -4.37
N PRO A 101 11.55 31.37 -4.35
CA PRO A 101 10.10 31.42 -4.48
C PRO A 101 9.45 32.09 -3.26
N ILE A 102 8.36 32.81 -3.47
CA ILE A 102 7.59 33.48 -2.43
C ILE A 102 6.23 32.79 -2.33
N LYS A 103 6.07 31.94 -1.31
CA LYS A 103 4.89 31.07 -1.12
C LYS A 103 3.57 31.84 -1.12
N TRP A 104 3.52 33.01 -0.50
CA TRP A 104 2.25 33.73 -0.29
C TRP A 104 1.70 34.42 -1.53
N THR A 105 2.58 34.83 -2.44
CA THR A 105 2.19 35.59 -3.64
C THR A 105 2.41 34.83 -4.93
N ASP A 106 3.02 33.64 -4.87
CA ASP A 106 3.50 32.86 -6.02
C ASP A 106 4.54 33.63 -6.87
N GLY A 107 5.15 34.66 -6.28
CA GLY A 107 6.22 35.46 -6.89
C GLY A 107 7.56 34.77 -6.78
N THR A 108 8.55 35.25 -7.55
CA THR A 108 9.90 34.72 -7.54
C THR A 108 10.91 35.87 -7.50
N LEU A 109 11.84 35.81 -6.54
CA LEU A 109 13.00 36.68 -6.49
C LEU A 109 14.20 35.88 -7.03
N GLN A 110 14.92 36.43 -8.02
CA GLN A 110 16.12 35.84 -8.56
C GLN A 110 17.27 36.83 -8.47
N VAL A 111 18.42 36.34 -8.04
CA VAL A 111 19.69 37.08 -8.09
C VAL A 111 20.65 36.22 -8.88
N PHE A 112 21.24 36.77 -9.93
CA PHE A 112 22.22 36.05 -10.70
C PHE A 112 23.37 36.93 -11.14
N GLU A 113 24.57 36.36 -11.04
CA GLU A 113 25.83 36.91 -11.54
C GLU A 113 26.29 36.07 -12.72
N THR A 114 26.63 36.71 -13.82
CA THR A 114 27.19 36.06 -15.01
C THR A 114 28.52 36.69 -15.36
N LEU A 115 29.58 35.92 -15.25
CA LEU A 115 30.90 36.23 -15.75
C LEU A 115 31.06 35.58 -17.13
N ASN A 116 31.36 36.36 -18.14
CA ASN A 116 31.53 35.89 -19.52
C ASN A 116 32.83 36.41 -20.09
N TRP A 117 33.65 35.50 -20.61
CA TRP A 117 34.78 35.82 -21.47
C TRP A 117 34.37 35.50 -22.90
N ARG A 118 34.68 36.44 -23.81
CA ARG A 118 34.35 36.34 -25.24
C ARG A 118 35.52 36.81 -26.08
N LYS A 119 35.93 35.97 -27.04
CA LYS A 119 36.85 36.29 -28.09
C LYS A 119 36.12 36.21 -29.43
N SER A 120 36.09 37.32 -30.17
CA SER A 120 35.35 37.39 -31.42
C SER A 120 36.21 38.01 -32.54
N SER A 121 35.98 37.52 -33.76
CA SER A 121 36.57 38.12 -34.98
C SER A 121 35.48 38.15 -36.06
N SER A 122 35.42 39.26 -36.81
CA SER A 122 34.48 39.45 -37.90
C SER A 122 35.17 39.91 -39.15
N SER A 123 34.94 39.26 -40.28
CA SER A 123 35.51 39.66 -41.59
C SER A 123 34.98 40.99 -42.10
N PHE A 124 34.04 41.62 -41.39
CA PHE A 124 33.44 42.90 -41.76
C PHE A 124 34.17 44.12 -41.18
N ILE A 125 34.59 44.08 -39.91
CA ILE A 125 35.16 45.22 -39.19
C ILE A 125 36.68 45.21 -39.23
N SER A 126 37.27 44.12 -38.83
CA SER A 126 38.68 43.79 -38.97
C SER A 126 38.89 42.28 -38.76
N SER A 127 39.92 41.71 -39.38
CA SER A 127 40.32 40.33 -39.14
C SER A 127 40.97 40.14 -37.75
N GLU A 128 41.13 41.22 -36.99
CA GLU A 128 41.70 41.19 -35.64
C GLU A 128 40.72 40.58 -34.67
N GLU A 129 41.25 39.73 -33.82
CA GLU A 129 40.52 39.12 -32.72
C GLU A 129 40.34 40.15 -31.61
N ARG A 130 39.11 40.35 -31.18
CA ARG A 130 38.77 41.18 -30.01
C ARG A 130 38.41 40.29 -28.87
N GLU A 131 38.92 40.59 -27.70
CA GLU A 131 38.68 39.90 -26.47
C GLU A 131 38.04 40.83 -25.47
N ASN A 132 37.00 40.33 -24.76
CA ASN A 132 36.38 41.08 -23.70
C ASN A 132 35.87 40.18 -22.58
N TYR A 133 35.86 40.72 -21.40
CA TYR A 133 35.30 40.17 -20.19
C TYR A 133 34.06 40.97 -19.83
N GLN A 134 32.99 40.29 -19.43
CA GLN A 134 31.75 40.90 -18.98
C GLN A 134 31.28 40.30 -17.67
N SER A 135 30.98 41.14 -16.69
CA SER A 135 30.27 40.82 -15.46
C SER A 135 28.89 41.40 -15.51
N ARG A 136 27.88 40.61 -15.16
CA ARG A 136 26.50 41.10 -15.09
C ARG A 136 25.82 40.53 -13.86
N LEU A 137 25.65 41.37 -12.82
CA LEU A 137 24.83 41.08 -11.67
C LEU A 137 23.42 41.60 -11.94
N THR A 138 22.43 40.71 -11.77
CA THR A 138 21.02 41.10 -11.97
C THR A 138 20.18 40.58 -10.78
N VAL A 139 19.36 41.47 -10.23
CA VAL A 139 18.30 41.15 -9.29
C VAL A 139 16.97 41.29 -10.01
N GLN A 140 16.19 40.22 -10.06
CA GLN A 140 14.91 40.20 -10.75
C GLN A 140 13.82 39.71 -9.81
N PHE A 141 12.73 40.44 -9.73
CA PHE A 141 11.50 40.06 -9.06
C PHE A 141 10.39 39.89 -10.08
N THR A 142 9.72 38.75 -10.06
CA THR A 142 8.58 38.47 -10.94
C THR A 142 7.37 38.11 -10.10
N GLN A 143 6.26 38.85 -10.25
CA GLN A 143 5.01 38.66 -9.54
C GLN A 143 3.87 38.37 -10.49
N PRO A 144 3.27 37.17 -10.52
CA PRO A 144 2.03 36.90 -11.21
C PRO A 144 0.87 37.62 -10.52
N LEU A 145 -0.04 38.20 -11.34
CA LEU A 145 -1.24 38.91 -10.90
C LEU A 145 -2.47 38.28 -11.56
N PHE A 146 -3.62 38.41 -10.88
CA PHE A 146 -4.91 37.91 -11.39
C PHE A 146 -4.92 36.43 -11.73
N THR A 147 -4.23 35.62 -10.92
CA THR A 147 -4.20 34.15 -11.02
C THR A 147 -4.21 33.52 -9.65
N TYR A 148 -4.57 32.24 -9.58
CA TYR A 148 -4.49 31.51 -8.30
C TYR A 148 -3.04 31.30 -7.89
N ASN A 149 -2.82 31.09 -6.60
CA ASN A 149 -1.50 30.76 -6.07
C ASN A 149 -1.19 29.28 -6.33
N ARG A 150 -0.33 29.01 -7.33
CA ARG A 150 0.05 27.64 -7.75
C ARG A 150 0.83 26.90 -6.67
N THR A 151 1.73 27.62 -6.01
CA THR A 151 2.56 27.06 -4.94
C THR A 151 1.71 26.55 -3.77
N THR A 152 0.73 27.36 -3.33
CA THR A 152 -0.17 26.97 -2.22
C THR A 152 -1.06 25.80 -2.64
N LEU A 153 -1.55 25.78 -3.87
CA LEU A 153 -2.38 24.70 -4.38
C LEU A 153 -1.59 23.37 -4.46
N SER A 154 -0.37 23.41 -5.00
CA SER A 154 0.52 22.24 -5.10
C SER A 154 0.85 21.67 -3.71
N LEU A 155 1.19 22.53 -2.73
CA LEU A 155 1.41 22.08 -1.37
C LEU A 155 0.16 21.43 -0.78
N ARG A 156 -1.02 22.00 -1.01
CA ARG A 156 -2.28 21.42 -0.53
C ARG A 156 -2.55 20.03 -1.13
N GLU A 157 -2.28 19.85 -2.41
CA GLU A 157 -2.41 18.55 -3.08
C GLU A 157 -1.47 17.50 -2.50
N LEU A 158 -0.23 17.88 -2.18
CA LEU A 158 0.73 16.99 -1.54
C LEU A 158 0.37 16.65 -0.09
N GLU A 159 -0.19 17.61 0.67
CA GLU A 159 -0.73 17.36 2.01
C GLU A 159 -1.89 16.35 1.95
N LEU A 160 -2.83 16.50 1.01
CA LEU A 160 -3.91 15.55 0.79
C LEU A 160 -3.41 14.18 0.32
N SER A 161 -2.38 14.16 -0.53
CA SER A 161 -1.73 12.91 -0.96
C SER A 161 -1.07 12.18 0.21
N LEU A 162 -0.40 12.90 1.10
CA LEU A 162 0.19 12.32 2.32
C LEU A 162 -0.91 11.79 3.26
N GLU A 163 -1.98 12.55 3.48
CA GLU A 163 -3.13 12.10 4.27
C GLU A 163 -3.72 10.81 3.67
N ASN A 164 -3.91 10.76 2.36
CA ASN A 164 -4.41 9.57 1.67
C ASN A 164 -3.46 8.36 1.81
N ALA A 165 -2.14 8.58 1.79
CA ALA A 165 -1.16 7.53 2.02
C ALA A 165 -1.24 6.98 3.46
N HIS A 166 -1.47 7.83 4.46
CA HIS A 166 -1.71 7.40 5.85
C HIS A 166 -2.99 6.58 5.99
N LEU A 167 -4.08 7.00 5.32
CA LEU A 167 -5.34 6.24 5.31
C LEU A 167 -5.15 4.87 4.65
N ASN A 168 -4.47 4.82 3.51
CA ASN A 168 -4.14 3.57 2.83
C ASN A 168 -3.29 2.63 3.70
N TYR A 169 -2.28 3.16 4.40
CA TYR A 169 -1.49 2.37 5.33
C TYR A 169 -2.36 1.73 6.42
N ALA A 170 -3.28 2.51 7.01
CA ALA A 170 -4.19 2.00 8.04
C ALA A 170 -5.17 0.96 7.49
N ILE A 171 -5.73 1.16 6.29
CA ILE A 171 -6.60 0.19 5.60
C ILE A 171 -5.84 -1.11 5.34
N GLN A 172 -4.63 -1.04 4.79
CA GLN A 172 -3.83 -2.23 4.50
C GLN A 172 -3.42 -2.99 5.77
N LYS A 173 -3.19 -2.28 6.87
CA LYS A 173 -2.94 -2.93 8.16
C LYS A 173 -4.15 -3.76 8.62
N LEU A 174 -5.38 -3.24 8.45
CA LEU A 174 -6.60 -4.00 8.74
C LEU A 174 -6.80 -5.19 7.79
N HIS A 175 -6.46 -5.02 6.52
CA HIS A 175 -6.47 -6.13 5.56
C HIS A 175 -5.51 -7.24 5.96
N VAL A 176 -4.28 -6.91 6.38
CA VAL A 176 -3.30 -7.88 6.84
C VAL A 176 -3.79 -8.54 8.14
N GLU A 177 -4.38 -7.79 9.08
CA GLU A 177 -5.02 -8.37 10.28
C GLU A 177 -6.07 -9.41 9.90
N ASN A 178 -6.95 -9.09 8.96
CA ASN A 178 -7.96 -10.01 8.47
C ASN A 178 -7.36 -11.26 7.81
N GLN A 179 -6.41 -11.08 6.89
CA GLN A 179 -5.76 -12.19 6.20
C GLN A 179 -5.01 -13.13 7.15
N VAL A 180 -4.22 -12.55 8.07
CA VAL A 180 -3.46 -13.34 9.06
C VAL A 180 -4.40 -14.10 9.98
N THR A 181 -5.47 -13.46 10.48
CA THR A 181 -6.45 -14.11 11.34
C THR A 181 -7.19 -15.23 10.60
N THR A 182 -7.59 -14.99 9.36
CA THR A 182 -8.26 -16.01 8.52
C THR A 182 -7.35 -17.21 8.28
N GLN A 183 -6.11 -16.99 7.89
CA GLN A 183 -5.15 -18.07 7.65
C GLN A 183 -4.76 -18.81 8.94
N PHE A 184 -4.62 -18.09 10.05
CA PHE A 184 -4.33 -18.70 11.36
C PHE A 184 -5.47 -19.62 11.82
N LEU A 185 -6.73 -19.18 11.70
CA LEU A 185 -7.89 -19.99 12.03
C LEU A 185 -8.09 -21.16 11.05
N SER A 186 -7.77 -20.95 9.77
CA SER A 186 -7.75 -22.04 8.79
C SER A 186 -6.68 -23.10 9.12
N LEU A 187 -5.50 -22.66 9.56
CA LEU A 187 -4.44 -23.56 9.99
C LEU A 187 -4.85 -24.39 11.23
N TYR A 188 -5.52 -23.74 12.19
CA TYR A 188 -6.12 -24.43 13.33
C TYR A 188 -7.15 -25.47 12.90
N TYR A 189 -8.05 -25.13 11.97
CA TYR A 189 -9.01 -26.08 11.40
C TYR A 189 -8.31 -27.30 10.77
N LYS A 190 -7.25 -27.07 9.99
CA LYS A 190 -6.48 -28.16 9.36
C LYS A 190 -5.75 -29.03 10.40
N GLN A 191 -5.19 -28.41 11.44
CA GLN A 191 -4.58 -29.15 12.56
C GLN A 191 -5.61 -30.06 13.26
N ARG A 192 -6.82 -29.56 13.52
CA ARG A 192 -7.91 -30.34 14.10
C ARG A 192 -8.40 -31.46 13.17
N SER A 193 -8.41 -31.18 11.85
CA SER A 193 -8.73 -32.20 10.85
C SER A 193 -7.71 -33.34 10.84
N VAL A 194 -6.42 -33.07 11.03
CA VAL A 194 -5.39 -34.10 11.19
C VAL A 194 -5.65 -34.94 12.45
N GLN A 195 -5.94 -34.30 13.58
CA GLN A 195 -6.21 -35.02 14.85
C GLN A 195 -7.42 -35.96 14.73
N ILE A 196 -8.53 -35.47 14.12
CA ILE A 196 -9.73 -36.29 13.89
C ILE A 196 -9.41 -37.45 12.92
N ALA A 197 -8.64 -37.21 11.86
CA ALA A 197 -8.22 -38.30 10.96
C ALA A 197 -7.27 -39.30 11.59
N GLU A 198 -6.45 -38.91 12.58
CA GLU A 198 -5.61 -39.80 13.38
C GLU A 198 -6.46 -40.69 14.28
N GLU A 199 -7.45 -40.10 14.96
CA GLU A 199 -8.41 -40.85 15.79
C GLU A 199 -9.22 -41.84 14.93
N GLU A 200 -9.70 -41.41 13.75
CA GLU A 200 -10.43 -42.28 12.82
C GLU A 200 -9.56 -43.42 12.30
N PHE A 201 -8.31 -43.17 11.93
CA PHE A 201 -7.39 -44.23 11.50
C PHE A 201 -7.09 -45.22 12.66
N ALA A 202 -6.88 -44.73 13.88
CA ALA A 202 -6.65 -45.58 15.04
C ALA A 202 -7.86 -46.49 15.31
N ASN A 203 -9.08 -45.96 15.29
CA ASN A 203 -10.31 -46.70 15.47
C ASN A 203 -10.57 -47.75 14.37
N THR A 204 -10.28 -47.42 13.12
CA THR A 204 -10.40 -48.36 12.00
C THR A 204 -9.33 -49.48 12.06
N GLN A 205 -8.14 -49.19 12.56
CA GLN A 205 -7.10 -50.17 12.79
C GLN A 205 -7.53 -51.15 13.89
N GLU A 206 -8.06 -50.67 15.03
CA GLU A 206 -8.59 -51.51 16.08
C GLU A 206 -9.75 -52.41 15.56
N SER A 207 -10.66 -51.83 14.78
CA SER A 207 -11.77 -52.57 14.17
C SER A 207 -11.28 -53.67 13.24
N TYR A 208 -10.27 -53.41 12.43
CA TYR A 208 -9.64 -54.41 11.56
C TYR A 208 -9.06 -55.57 12.37
N GLU A 209 -8.30 -55.31 13.45
CA GLU A 209 -7.70 -56.34 14.33
C GLU A 209 -8.76 -57.22 15.00
N ILE A 210 -9.88 -56.64 15.45
CA ILE A 210 -11.02 -57.34 16.01
C ILE A 210 -11.63 -58.31 14.97
N ILE A 211 -11.86 -57.82 13.72
CA ILE A 211 -12.46 -58.63 12.66
C ILE A 211 -11.52 -59.73 12.23
N GLU A 212 -10.22 -59.42 12.05
CA GLU A 212 -9.22 -60.42 11.72
C GLU A 212 -9.22 -61.59 12.76
N SER A 213 -9.30 -61.26 14.04
CA SER A 213 -9.41 -62.23 15.11
C SER A 213 -10.68 -63.08 15.02
N LYS A 214 -11.84 -62.46 14.73
CA LYS A 214 -13.13 -63.13 14.56
C LYS A 214 -13.18 -64.06 13.34
N VAL A 215 -12.61 -63.63 12.22
CA VAL A 215 -12.50 -64.43 11.01
C VAL A 215 -11.58 -65.64 11.21
N ASN A 216 -10.43 -65.42 11.83
CA ASN A 216 -9.50 -66.50 12.17
C ASN A 216 -10.10 -67.53 13.17
N ALA A 217 -11.02 -67.11 14.03
CA ALA A 217 -11.78 -67.96 14.93
C ALA A 217 -13.00 -68.63 14.23
N GLY A 218 -13.28 -68.31 12.96
CA GLY A 218 -14.44 -68.83 12.23
C GLY A 218 -15.80 -68.22 12.64
N ILE A 219 -15.77 -67.06 13.34
CA ILE A 219 -16.96 -66.38 13.88
C ILE A 219 -17.54 -65.39 12.87
N SER A 220 -16.70 -64.80 12.02
CA SER A 220 -17.08 -63.82 10.98
C SER A 220 -16.72 -64.34 9.58
N ALA A 221 -17.44 -63.85 8.58
CA ALA A 221 -17.19 -64.20 7.17
C ALA A 221 -15.92 -63.48 6.64
N PRO A 222 -15.15 -64.12 5.73
CA PRO A 222 -13.95 -63.49 5.16
C PRO A 222 -14.17 -62.15 4.45
N GLU A 223 -15.35 -61.94 3.87
CA GLU A 223 -15.72 -60.68 3.22
C GLU A 223 -15.73 -59.48 4.23
N GLU A 224 -16.01 -59.69 5.48
CA GLU A 224 -15.95 -58.62 6.51
C GLU A 224 -14.52 -58.16 6.74
N LEU A 225 -13.52 -59.05 6.64
CA LEU A 225 -12.11 -58.69 6.74
C LEU A 225 -11.67 -57.81 5.57
N TYR A 226 -12.07 -58.17 4.35
CA TYR A 226 -11.79 -57.32 3.17
C TYR A 226 -12.42 -55.94 3.25
N GLN A 227 -13.65 -55.87 3.77
CA GLN A 227 -14.33 -54.59 3.99
C GLN A 227 -13.61 -53.75 5.05
N ALA A 228 -13.18 -54.34 6.16
CA ALA A 228 -12.44 -53.67 7.20
C ALA A 228 -11.05 -53.18 6.71
N ASP A 229 -10.37 -53.97 5.88
CA ASP A 229 -9.10 -53.56 5.28
C ASP A 229 -9.27 -52.38 4.31
N LEU A 230 -10.34 -52.37 3.50
CA LEU A 230 -10.68 -51.26 2.65
C LEU A 230 -10.96 -49.97 3.45
N THR A 231 -11.73 -50.07 4.53
CA THR A 231 -12.05 -48.93 5.42
C THR A 231 -10.78 -48.40 6.08
N ARG A 232 -9.91 -49.26 6.58
CA ARG A 232 -8.60 -48.87 7.14
C ARG A 232 -7.70 -48.18 6.09
N ALA A 233 -7.64 -48.71 4.88
CA ALA A 233 -6.86 -48.12 3.80
C ALA A 233 -7.39 -46.71 3.41
N ASN A 234 -8.72 -46.51 3.36
CA ASN A 234 -9.34 -45.22 3.13
C ASN A 234 -9.05 -44.22 4.26
N ALA A 235 -9.17 -44.65 5.54
CA ALA A 235 -8.85 -43.79 6.68
C ALA A 235 -7.35 -43.37 6.68
N LYS A 236 -6.44 -44.31 6.31
CA LYS A 236 -5.02 -43.99 6.14
C LYS A 236 -4.80 -42.96 5.04
N ALA A 237 -5.49 -43.08 3.89
CA ALA A 237 -5.41 -42.14 2.80
C ALA A 237 -5.92 -40.74 3.22
N THR A 238 -7.02 -40.69 3.98
CA THR A 238 -7.57 -39.44 4.54
C THR A 238 -6.56 -38.77 5.49
N LEU A 239 -5.92 -39.55 6.39
CA LEU A 239 -4.89 -39.01 7.27
C LEU A 239 -3.69 -38.46 6.53
N VAL A 240 -3.17 -39.16 5.51
CA VAL A 240 -2.05 -38.67 4.69
C VAL A 240 -2.43 -37.38 3.97
N ASN A 241 -3.62 -37.29 3.38
CA ASN A 241 -4.10 -36.09 2.70
C ASN A 241 -4.28 -34.91 3.69
N SER A 242 -4.85 -35.16 4.88
CA SER A 242 -5.02 -34.13 5.91
C SER A 242 -3.68 -33.57 6.40
N ARG A 243 -2.68 -34.44 6.57
CA ARG A 243 -1.31 -33.99 6.92
C ARG A 243 -0.68 -33.15 5.83
N MET A 244 -0.82 -33.54 4.58
CA MET A 244 -0.32 -32.78 3.40
C MET A 244 -1.00 -31.41 3.33
N ASP A 245 -2.32 -31.35 3.49
CA ASP A 245 -3.10 -30.11 3.49
C ASP A 245 -2.69 -29.15 4.63
N TYR A 246 -2.40 -29.72 5.82
CA TYR A 246 -1.88 -28.94 6.94
C TYR A 246 -0.51 -28.35 6.63
N GLN A 247 0.42 -29.12 6.09
CA GLN A 247 1.77 -28.64 5.74
C GLN A 247 1.70 -27.55 4.67
N ASN A 248 0.90 -27.73 3.62
CA ASN A 248 0.70 -26.71 2.58
C ASN A 248 0.11 -25.40 3.16
N SER A 249 -0.83 -25.52 4.09
CA SER A 249 -1.43 -24.38 4.77
C SER A 249 -0.41 -23.67 5.68
N LEU A 250 0.46 -24.43 6.34
CA LEU A 250 1.54 -23.89 7.16
C LEU A 250 2.56 -23.09 6.35
N ASP A 251 2.96 -23.61 5.17
CA ASP A 251 3.88 -22.91 4.28
C ASP A 251 3.27 -21.63 3.72
N ASN A 252 1.99 -21.67 3.32
CA ASN A 252 1.26 -20.46 2.91
C ASN A 252 1.19 -19.42 4.03
N PHE A 253 1.01 -19.87 5.27
CA PHE A 253 1.00 -18.98 6.44
C PHE A 253 2.37 -18.34 6.70
N LYS A 254 3.47 -19.10 6.56
CA LYS A 254 4.84 -18.56 6.64
C LYS A 254 5.09 -17.48 5.59
N ILE A 255 4.67 -17.72 4.34
CA ILE A 255 4.77 -16.74 3.25
C ILE A 255 4.00 -15.45 3.60
N LEU A 256 2.78 -15.57 4.11
CA LEU A 256 1.97 -14.41 4.50
C LEU A 256 2.62 -13.58 5.61
N LEU A 257 3.25 -14.25 6.57
CA LEU A 257 3.99 -13.60 7.66
C LEU A 257 5.34 -13.02 7.24
N GLY A 258 5.84 -13.36 6.03
CA GLY A 258 7.18 -13.00 5.57
C GLY A 258 8.30 -13.83 6.21
N LEU A 259 7.97 -15.03 6.73
CA LEU A 259 8.93 -15.94 7.37
C LEU A 259 9.60 -16.86 6.35
N PRO A 260 10.85 -17.30 6.60
CA PRO A 260 11.49 -18.37 5.84
C PRO A 260 10.69 -19.68 5.95
N LEU A 261 10.61 -20.46 4.87
CA LEU A 261 9.88 -21.74 4.85
C LEU A 261 10.50 -22.80 5.77
N GLU A 262 11.80 -22.69 6.02
CA GLU A 262 12.57 -23.61 6.88
C GLU A 262 12.28 -23.41 8.37
N ARG A 263 11.63 -22.29 8.75
CA ARG A 263 11.29 -22.03 10.16
C ARG A 263 10.20 -22.98 10.63
N ASP A 264 10.48 -23.72 11.70
CA ASP A 264 9.52 -24.64 12.29
C ASP A 264 8.57 -23.88 13.24
N ILE A 265 7.27 -23.85 12.88
CA ILE A 265 6.23 -23.16 13.64
C ILE A 265 5.01 -24.07 13.82
N GLU A 266 4.33 -23.92 14.94
CA GLU A 266 3.06 -24.58 15.24
C GLU A 266 2.03 -23.54 15.70
N ALA A 267 0.80 -23.61 15.16
CA ALA A 267 -0.27 -22.71 15.57
C ALA A 267 -0.90 -23.18 16.89
N ALA A 268 -0.78 -22.35 17.93
CA ALA A 268 -1.48 -22.56 19.19
C ALA A 268 -2.73 -21.70 19.24
N ALA A 269 -3.85 -22.21 18.76
CA ALA A 269 -5.14 -21.53 18.84
C ALA A 269 -6.01 -22.13 19.97
N ASP A 270 -6.46 -21.28 20.87
CA ASP A 270 -7.51 -21.57 21.84
C ASP A 270 -8.80 -20.88 21.36
N VAL A 271 -9.54 -21.57 20.50
CA VAL A 271 -10.80 -21.03 19.94
C VAL A 271 -11.93 -21.32 20.92
N LYS A 272 -12.09 -20.40 21.89
CA LYS A 272 -13.22 -20.49 22.84
C LYS A 272 -14.48 -19.87 22.26
N LYS A 273 -15.62 -20.49 22.59
CA LYS A 273 -16.94 -19.93 22.33
C LYS A 273 -17.13 -18.70 23.21
N GLN A 274 -17.06 -17.52 22.61
CA GLN A 274 -17.41 -16.25 23.25
C GLN A 274 -18.34 -15.50 22.30
N LEU A 275 -19.61 -15.48 22.67
CA LEU A 275 -20.65 -14.78 21.89
C LEU A 275 -20.72 -13.33 22.35
N THR A 276 -20.57 -12.39 21.40
CA THR A 276 -20.60 -10.96 21.64
C THR A 276 -21.92 -10.39 21.13
N GLU A 277 -22.59 -9.60 21.96
CA GLU A 277 -23.77 -8.87 21.52
C GLU A 277 -23.38 -7.59 20.79
N VAL A 278 -23.98 -7.36 19.64
CA VAL A 278 -23.69 -6.19 18.81
C VAL A 278 -24.99 -5.45 18.50
N ASN A 279 -24.97 -4.13 18.68
CA ASN A 279 -26.05 -3.25 18.26
C ASN A 279 -25.79 -2.76 16.82
N LEU A 280 -26.72 -3.07 15.92
CA LEU A 280 -26.60 -2.69 14.49
C LEU A 280 -26.55 -1.17 14.30
N VAL A 281 -27.35 -0.39 15.06
CA VAL A 281 -27.38 1.07 14.89
C VAL A 281 -26.05 1.70 15.31
N GLU A 282 -25.49 1.24 16.42
CA GLU A 282 -24.17 1.68 16.88
C GLU A 282 -23.07 1.31 15.88
N ALA A 283 -23.10 0.07 15.35
CA ALA A 283 -22.14 -0.37 14.34
C ALA A 283 -22.19 0.50 13.08
N ILE A 284 -23.39 0.86 12.59
CA ILE A 284 -23.55 1.77 11.44
C ILE A 284 -22.99 3.16 11.76
N ASN A 285 -23.31 3.70 12.93
CA ASN A 285 -22.85 5.03 13.33
C ASN A 285 -21.31 5.08 13.41
N HIS A 286 -20.69 4.08 14.04
CA HIS A 286 -19.23 3.98 14.09
C HIS A 286 -18.61 3.88 12.69
N GLY A 287 -19.18 3.06 11.80
CA GLY A 287 -18.69 2.95 10.43
C GLY A 287 -18.80 4.27 9.67
N LEU A 288 -19.92 4.97 9.74
CA LEU A 288 -20.13 6.24 9.07
C LEU A 288 -19.25 7.37 9.62
N GLU A 289 -18.86 7.30 10.90
CA GLU A 289 -17.98 8.31 11.54
C GLU A 289 -16.49 8.05 11.28
N HIS A 290 -16.07 6.78 11.23
CA HIS A 290 -14.63 6.44 11.30
C HIS A 290 -14.08 5.79 10.03
N ARG A 291 -14.91 5.31 9.09
CA ARG A 291 -14.42 4.63 7.87
C ARG A 291 -13.51 5.54 7.05
N MET A 292 -12.30 5.05 6.83
CA MET A 292 -11.23 5.77 6.14
C MET A 292 -11.54 6.02 4.67
N GLU A 293 -12.29 5.12 4.04
CA GLU A 293 -12.73 5.23 2.64
C GLU A 293 -13.65 6.44 2.41
N LEU A 294 -14.46 6.81 3.41
CA LEU A 294 -15.28 8.04 3.35
C LEU A 294 -14.37 9.28 3.32
N ARG A 295 -13.31 9.30 4.13
CA ARG A 295 -12.34 10.38 4.11
C ARG A 295 -11.56 10.44 2.79
N GLN A 296 -11.24 9.29 2.19
CA GLN A 296 -10.62 9.21 0.86
C GLN A 296 -11.53 9.82 -0.22
N LYS A 297 -12.84 9.59 -0.15
CA LYS A 297 -13.81 10.25 -1.05
C LYS A 297 -13.84 11.77 -0.85
N ASP A 298 -13.76 12.27 0.38
CA ASP A 298 -13.65 13.70 0.65
C ASP A 298 -12.36 14.30 0.07
N ILE A 299 -11.23 13.57 0.14
CA ILE A 299 -9.97 13.97 -0.51
C ILE A 299 -10.13 14.01 -2.04
N SER A 300 -10.82 13.04 -2.64
CA SER A 300 -11.11 13.03 -4.08
C SER A 300 -11.92 14.26 -4.51
N ILE A 301 -12.93 14.64 -3.73
CA ILE A 301 -13.71 15.87 -3.97
C ILE A 301 -12.80 17.10 -3.88
N GLN A 302 -11.91 17.19 -2.87
CA GLN A 302 -10.97 18.31 -2.74
C GLN A 302 -10.02 18.39 -3.93
N ASN A 303 -9.51 17.26 -4.41
CA ASN A 303 -8.65 17.21 -5.61
C ASN A 303 -9.41 17.62 -6.87
N ALA A 304 -10.67 17.22 -7.02
CA ALA A 304 -11.51 17.68 -8.13
C ALA A 304 -11.79 19.20 -8.07
N LEU A 305 -11.97 19.77 -6.86
CA LEU A 305 -12.08 21.20 -6.65
C LEU A 305 -10.78 21.96 -6.97
N ASN A 306 -9.62 21.40 -6.62
CA ASN A 306 -8.31 21.95 -6.96
C ASN A 306 -8.12 21.97 -8.48
N GLU A 307 -8.53 20.91 -9.18
CA GLU A 307 -8.49 20.86 -10.64
C GLU A 307 -9.47 21.86 -11.28
N LEU A 308 -10.63 22.07 -10.66
CA LEU A 308 -11.58 23.11 -11.10
C LEU A 308 -10.96 24.51 -11.00
N ILE A 309 -10.23 24.82 -9.91
CA ILE A 309 -9.49 26.08 -9.76
C ILE A 309 -8.44 26.22 -10.87
N ARG A 310 -7.65 25.16 -11.13
CA ARG A 310 -6.62 25.14 -12.17
C ARG A 310 -7.21 25.34 -13.57
N THR A 311 -8.30 24.64 -13.86
CA THR A 311 -9.03 24.74 -15.14
C THR A 311 -9.67 26.11 -15.31
N GLY A 312 -10.23 26.70 -14.24
CA GLY A 312 -10.80 28.05 -14.24
C GLY A 312 -9.79 29.12 -14.63
N ALA A 313 -8.52 28.91 -14.27
CA ALA A 313 -7.43 29.82 -14.61
C ALA A 313 -6.81 29.61 -16.02
N MET A 314 -7.29 28.62 -16.78
CA MET A 314 -6.89 28.45 -18.18
C MET A 314 -7.55 29.54 -19.06
N ASN A 315 -6.78 30.03 -20.05
CA ASN A 315 -7.27 31.05 -20.97
C ASN A 315 -8.01 32.21 -20.27
N GLU A 316 -7.52 32.62 -19.11
CA GLU A 316 -8.02 33.74 -18.34
C GLU A 316 -7.10 34.95 -18.50
N PHE A 317 -7.66 36.17 -18.30
CA PHE A 317 -6.86 37.39 -18.22
C PHE A 317 -5.78 37.20 -17.12
N LYS A 318 -4.52 37.37 -17.50
CA LYS A 318 -3.38 37.26 -16.60
C LYS A 318 -2.46 38.45 -16.78
N ALA A 319 -1.88 38.89 -15.66
CA ALA A 319 -0.81 39.86 -15.72
C ALA A 319 0.38 39.38 -14.91
N SER A 320 1.55 39.88 -15.22
CA SER A 320 2.73 39.73 -14.38
C SER A 320 3.51 41.05 -14.35
N VAL A 321 4.04 41.37 -13.17
CA VAL A 321 4.99 42.46 -12.99
C VAL A 321 6.37 41.89 -12.87
N GLY A 322 7.30 42.34 -13.71
CA GLY A 322 8.71 42.09 -13.65
C GLY A 322 9.45 43.35 -13.25
N LEU A 323 10.25 43.25 -12.20
CA LEU A 323 11.18 44.32 -11.79
C LEU A 323 12.59 43.78 -11.94
N SER A 324 13.47 44.47 -12.64
CA SER A 324 14.87 44.08 -12.68
C SER A 324 15.80 45.27 -12.43
N TYR A 325 16.86 44.98 -11.70
CA TYR A 325 17.98 45.89 -11.50
C TYR A 325 19.28 45.15 -11.84
N GLY A 326 20.08 45.73 -12.75
CA GLY A 326 21.31 45.12 -13.23
C GLY A 326 22.51 46.05 -13.08
N LEU A 327 23.65 45.48 -12.76
CA LEU A 327 24.98 46.10 -12.87
C LEU A 327 25.75 45.32 -13.92
N THR A 328 26.19 46.01 -14.97
CA THR A 328 27.01 45.39 -16.03
C THR A 328 28.33 46.12 -16.16
N ALA A 329 29.40 45.37 -16.20
CA ALA A 329 30.73 45.89 -16.49
C ALA A 329 31.35 45.12 -17.67
N THR A 330 32.03 45.81 -18.55
CA THR A 330 32.70 45.21 -19.71
C THR A 330 34.11 45.84 -19.83
N ASN A 331 35.14 45.01 -19.96
CA ASN A 331 36.50 45.43 -20.11
C ASN A 331 37.29 44.45 -21.01
N GLU A 332 38.34 44.93 -21.65
CA GLU A 332 39.24 44.10 -22.45
C GLU A 332 40.20 43.28 -21.53
N GLU A 333 40.42 43.77 -20.31
CA GLU A 333 41.26 43.08 -19.29
C GLU A 333 40.39 42.64 -18.11
N PHE A 334 40.61 41.44 -17.58
CA PHE A 334 39.91 40.93 -16.43
C PHE A 334 40.14 41.77 -15.16
N SER A 335 41.32 42.34 -14.97
CA SER A 335 41.68 43.20 -13.84
C SER A 335 40.82 44.46 -13.74
N GLY A 336 40.42 45.04 -14.87
CA GLY A 336 39.57 46.22 -14.91
C GLY A 336 38.06 45.96 -14.97
N LEU A 337 37.63 44.71 -14.80
CA LEU A 337 36.24 44.30 -15.01
C LEU A 337 35.24 45.01 -14.04
N PHE A 338 35.71 45.47 -12.87
CA PHE A 338 34.83 46.06 -11.87
C PHE A 338 35.01 47.56 -11.70
N ASP A 339 35.88 48.19 -12.50
CA ASP A 339 36.19 49.62 -12.37
C ASP A 339 35.10 50.54 -12.91
N ASN A 340 34.41 50.12 -13.97
CA ASN A 340 33.36 50.89 -14.61
C ASN A 340 32.09 50.04 -14.74
N THR A 341 31.09 50.26 -13.87
CA THR A 341 29.81 49.54 -13.88
C THR A 341 28.72 50.42 -14.43
N GLU A 342 27.99 49.92 -15.43
CA GLU A 342 26.78 50.50 -15.96
C GLU A 342 25.53 49.95 -15.22
N ARG A 343 24.56 50.82 -14.97
CA ARG A 343 23.33 50.45 -14.28
C ARG A 343 22.20 50.28 -15.29
N SER A 344 21.45 49.21 -15.16
CA SER A 344 20.24 48.95 -15.90
C SER A 344 19.05 48.75 -14.97
N GLN A 345 17.92 49.36 -15.29
CA GLN A 345 16.68 49.20 -14.53
C GLN A 345 15.57 48.94 -15.52
N SER A 346 14.74 47.93 -15.24
CA SER A 346 13.53 47.73 -16.01
C SER A 346 12.33 47.41 -15.12
N VAL A 347 11.21 47.95 -15.52
CA VAL A 347 9.88 47.62 -15.00
C VAL A 347 9.08 47.12 -16.17
N GLU A 348 8.62 45.90 -16.11
CA GLU A 348 7.83 45.29 -17.17
C GLU A 348 6.46 44.89 -16.62
N LEU A 349 5.40 45.32 -17.28
CA LEU A 349 4.06 44.84 -17.03
C LEU A 349 3.61 44.05 -18.26
N THR A 350 3.54 42.76 -18.12
CA THR A 350 3.05 41.86 -19.16
C THR A 350 1.58 41.54 -18.88
N ILE A 351 0.71 41.81 -19.85
CA ILE A 351 -0.72 41.47 -19.76
C ILE A 351 -1.04 40.48 -20.88
N ASN A 352 -1.55 39.35 -20.54
CA ASN A 352 -2.03 38.34 -21.48
C ASN A 352 -3.56 38.34 -21.50
N VAL A 353 -4.14 38.74 -22.60
CA VAL A 353 -5.58 38.77 -22.81
C VAL A 353 -5.94 37.75 -23.89
N PRO A 354 -6.50 36.59 -23.53
CA PRO A 354 -6.98 35.66 -24.52
C PRO A 354 -8.21 36.28 -25.25
N LEU A 355 -8.09 36.57 -26.54
CA LEU A 355 -9.15 37.21 -27.28
C LEU A 355 -10.24 36.25 -27.73
N PHE A 356 -9.85 35.02 -28.08
CA PHE A 356 -10.78 34.04 -28.58
C PHE A 356 -10.18 32.62 -28.46
N ASP A 357 -10.95 31.68 -27.91
CA ASP A 357 -10.52 30.28 -27.63
C ASP A 357 -11.52 29.23 -28.16
N TRP A 358 -12.44 29.63 -29.04
CA TRP A 358 -13.48 28.77 -29.63
C TRP A 358 -14.36 28.06 -28.56
N GLY A 359 -14.39 28.58 -27.34
CA GLY A 359 -15.13 28.05 -26.21
C GLY A 359 -14.39 26.97 -25.45
N GLU A 360 -13.09 26.76 -25.66
CA GLU A 360 -12.27 25.76 -24.96
C GLU A 360 -12.39 25.90 -23.45
N ARG A 361 -12.17 27.10 -22.90
CA ARG A 361 -12.28 27.39 -21.46
C ARG A 361 -13.66 26.99 -20.92
N ARG A 362 -14.74 27.40 -21.63
CA ARG A 362 -16.11 27.10 -21.22
C ARG A 362 -16.36 25.60 -21.12
N HIS A 363 -15.93 24.83 -22.13
CA HIS A 363 -16.16 23.39 -22.17
C HIS A 363 -15.29 22.64 -21.15
N ARG A 364 -14.03 23.07 -20.98
CA ARG A 364 -13.15 22.49 -19.94
C ARG A 364 -13.67 22.78 -18.53
N LEU A 365 -14.14 24.01 -18.27
CA LEU A 365 -14.72 24.38 -16.98
C LEU A 365 -15.98 23.56 -16.68
N ALA A 366 -16.89 23.44 -17.65
CA ALA A 366 -18.09 22.61 -17.51
C ALA A 366 -17.74 21.13 -17.27
N SER A 367 -16.72 20.61 -17.95
CA SER A 367 -16.21 19.26 -17.72
C SER A 367 -15.67 19.08 -16.30
N SER A 368 -14.87 20.03 -15.80
CA SER A 368 -14.34 19.97 -14.42
C SER A 368 -15.46 20.12 -13.37
N GLN A 369 -16.48 20.95 -13.63
CA GLN A 369 -17.66 21.04 -12.76
C GLN A 369 -18.42 19.72 -12.71
N ALA A 370 -18.68 19.09 -13.86
CA ALA A 370 -19.32 17.78 -13.93
C ALA A 370 -18.52 16.72 -13.17
N ARG A 371 -17.18 16.79 -13.19
CA ARG A 371 -16.31 15.91 -12.43
C ARG A 371 -16.47 16.09 -10.91
N VAL A 372 -16.57 17.33 -10.43
CA VAL A 372 -16.83 17.61 -9.01
C VAL A 372 -18.16 17.00 -8.58
N GLU A 373 -19.24 17.15 -9.38
CA GLU A 373 -20.55 16.55 -9.06
C GLU A 373 -20.48 15.02 -9.12
N SER A 374 -19.72 14.43 -10.04
CA SER A 374 -19.48 12.99 -10.10
C SER A 374 -18.78 12.46 -8.85
N GLU A 375 -17.76 13.18 -8.32
CA GLU A 375 -17.08 12.78 -7.07
C GLU A 375 -18.00 12.91 -5.85
N ARG A 376 -18.87 13.93 -5.81
CA ARG A 376 -19.89 14.09 -4.75
C ARG A 376 -20.87 12.92 -4.74
N LEU A 377 -21.38 12.55 -5.92
CA LEU A 377 -22.27 11.39 -6.07
C LEU A 377 -21.56 10.10 -5.62
N SER A 378 -20.30 9.91 -6.02
CA SER A 378 -19.50 8.76 -5.60
C SER A 378 -19.32 8.70 -4.07
N ALA A 379 -19.17 9.84 -3.39
CA ALA A 379 -19.10 9.89 -1.92
C ALA A 379 -20.44 9.53 -1.25
N GLU A 380 -21.56 9.94 -1.84
CA GLU A 380 -22.88 9.55 -1.34
C GLU A 380 -23.14 8.04 -1.54
N GLU A 381 -22.73 7.48 -2.67
CA GLU A 381 -22.82 6.05 -2.94
C GLU A 381 -21.95 5.26 -1.97
N GLU A 382 -20.74 5.72 -1.69
CA GLU A 382 -19.84 5.09 -0.71
C GLU A 382 -20.47 5.02 0.69
N ARG A 383 -21.15 6.10 1.13
CA ARG A 383 -21.90 6.09 2.40
C ARG A 383 -22.99 5.03 2.45
N LYS A 384 -23.72 4.85 1.35
CA LYS A 384 -24.75 3.79 1.24
C LYS A 384 -24.09 2.41 1.23
N GLN A 385 -22.95 2.27 0.54
CA GLN A 385 -22.19 1.03 0.49
C GLN A 385 -21.69 0.62 1.88
N VAL A 386 -21.13 1.55 2.64
CA VAL A 386 -20.69 1.31 4.04
C VAL A 386 -21.85 0.81 4.91
N MET A 387 -23.02 1.46 4.82
CA MET A 387 -24.20 1.00 5.56
C MET A 387 -24.67 -0.39 5.12
N PHE A 388 -24.62 -0.68 3.82
CA PHE A 388 -25.00 -1.98 3.27
C PHE A 388 -24.05 -3.07 3.77
N GLU A 389 -22.74 -2.85 3.69
CA GLU A 389 -21.71 -3.80 4.14
C GLU A 389 -21.87 -4.14 5.63
N ILE A 390 -22.04 -3.13 6.50
CA ILE A 390 -22.24 -3.37 7.94
C ILE A 390 -23.53 -4.15 8.20
N ARG A 391 -24.62 -3.84 7.51
CA ARG A 391 -25.87 -4.59 7.64
C ARG A 391 -25.73 -6.03 7.17
N GLN A 392 -25.01 -6.26 6.08
CA GLN A 392 -24.75 -7.59 5.56
C GLN A 392 -23.92 -8.39 6.56
N THR A 393 -22.77 -7.86 7.00
CA THR A 393 -21.90 -8.55 7.95
C THR A 393 -22.57 -8.80 9.30
N PHE A 394 -23.42 -7.88 9.75
CA PHE A 394 -24.23 -8.10 10.96
C PHE A 394 -25.21 -9.27 10.80
N ARG A 395 -25.91 -9.39 9.65
CA ARG A 395 -26.79 -10.53 9.39
C ARG A 395 -26.01 -11.83 9.30
N ASP A 396 -24.83 -11.80 8.69
CA ASP A 396 -23.93 -12.96 8.61
C ASP A 396 -23.49 -13.39 10.01
N LEU A 397 -23.11 -12.45 10.89
CA LEU A 397 -22.77 -12.73 12.28
C LEU A 397 -23.93 -13.40 13.04
N GLN A 398 -25.17 -12.91 12.88
CA GLN A 398 -26.35 -13.51 13.50
C GLN A 398 -26.61 -14.93 12.99
N ASN A 399 -26.43 -15.15 11.68
CA ASN A 399 -26.56 -16.47 11.08
C ASN A 399 -25.49 -17.44 11.64
N GLN A 400 -24.22 -17.00 11.71
CA GLN A 400 -23.15 -17.85 12.26
C GLN A 400 -23.38 -18.20 13.74
N ARG A 401 -23.99 -17.31 14.52
CA ARG A 401 -24.38 -17.59 15.90
C ARG A 401 -25.37 -18.76 15.96
N ILE A 402 -26.39 -18.80 15.11
CA ILE A 402 -27.38 -19.89 15.02
C ILE A 402 -26.69 -21.19 14.55
N GLN A 403 -25.76 -21.09 13.58
CA GLN A 403 -25.03 -22.27 13.10
C GLN A 403 -24.17 -22.93 14.19
N ILE A 404 -23.59 -22.18 15.13
CA ILE A 404 -22.89 -22.75 16.28
C ILE A 404 -23.84 -23.59 17.13
N GLU A 405 -25.01 -23.07 17.49
CA GLU A 405 -26.01 -23.77 18.31
C GLU A 405 -26.48 -25.09 17.65
N ILE A 406 -26.65 -25.06 16.33
CA ILE A 406 -27.03 -26.24 15.55
C ILE A 406 -25.89 -27.27 15.54
N ALA A 407 -24.66 -26.81 15.26
CA ALA A 407 -23.50 -27.68 15.14
C ALA A 407 -23.16 -28.38 16.50
N GLU A 408 -23.23 -27.64 17.61
CA GLU A 408 -23.08 -28.21 18.97
C GLU A 408 -24.08 -29.32 19.23
N LYS A 409 -25.37 -29.09 18.88
CA LYS A 409 -26.40 -30.08 19.07
C LYS A 409 -26.19 -31.31 18.17
N ASN A 410 -25.73 -31.09 16.94
CA ASN A 410 -25.42 -32.19 16.03
C ASN A 410 -24.27 -33.05 16.54
N VAL A 411 -23.20 -32.45 17.06
CA VAL A 411 -22.07 -33.17 17.64
C VAL A 411 -22.51 -34.01 18.86
N GLU A 412 -23.32 -33.41 19.75
CA GLU A 412 -23.89 -34.13 20.91
C GLU A 412 -24.68 -35.36 20.45
N ASN A 413 -25.62 -35.19 19.50
CA ASN A 413 -26.42 -36.27 18.98
C ASN A 413 -25.59 -37.35 18.25
N ALA A 414 -24.62 -36.93 17.41
CA ALA A 414 -23.75 -37.83 16.68
C ALA A 414 -22.87 -38.64 17.63
N ARG A 415 -22.36 -38.01 18.70
CA ARG A 415 -21.57 -38.69 19.73
C ARG A 415 -22.40 -39.77 20.44
N LEU A 416 -23.57 -39.44 20.96
CA LEU A 416 -24.47 -40.38 21.64
C LEU A 416 -24.85 -41.54 20.70
N THR A 417 -25.16 -41.24 19.45
CA THR A 417 -25.48 -42.27 18.44
C THR A 417 -24.31 -43.18 18.17
N TYR A 418 -23.08 -42.64 18.04
CA TYR A 418 -21.87 -43.44 17.84
C TYR A 418 -21.59 -44.32 19.05
N GLU A 419 -21.66 -43.81 20.29
CA GLU A 419 -21.41 -44.56 21.52
C GLU A 419 -22.39 -45.73 21.65
N ILE A 420 -23.69 -45.53 21.45
CA ILE A 420 -24.71 -46.60 21.50
C ILE A 420 -24.43 -47.66 20.42
N ASN A 421 -24.08 -47.26 19.20
CA ASN A 421 -23.84 -48.20 18.11
C ASN A 421 -22.48 -48.91 18.23
N LEU A 422 -21.50 -48.29 18.88
CA LEU A 422 -20.21 -48.94 19.20
C LEU A 422 -20.42 -50.15 20.15
N GLU A 423 -21.28 -50.02 21.19
CA GLU A 423 -21.61 -51.11 22.07
C GLU A 423 -22.38 -52.24 21.33
N ARG A 424 -23.31 -51.89 20.43
CA ARG A 424 -24.01 -52.87 19.59
C ARG A 424 -23.04 -53.61 18.65
N TYR A 425 -22.06 -52.89 18.06
CA TYR A 425 -21.02 -53.48 17.21
C TYR A 425 -20.11 -54.45 18.01
N ARG A 426 -19.73 -54.07 19.21
CA ARG A 426 -18.94 -54.95 20.11
C ARG A 426 -19.67 -56.24 20.47
N ASN A 427 -20.99 -56.14 20.65
CA ASN A 427 -21.88 -57.27 20.94
C ASN A 427 -22.17 -58.16 19.70
N GLY A 428 -21.81 -57.69 18.51
CA GLY A 428 -22.08 -58.41 17.26
C GLY A 428 -23.45 -58.13 16.62
N ASP A 429 -24.20 -57.15 17.14
CA ASP A 429 -25.55 -56.76 16.63
C ASP A 429 -25.48 -55.75 15.48
N LEU A 430 -24.29 -55.32 15.07
CA LEU A 430 -24.10 -54.32 14.03
C LEU A 430 -22.95 -54.70 13.10
N SER A 431 -23.05 -54.38 11.82
CA SER A 431 -21.98 -54.62 10.83
C SER A 431 -20.86 -53.59 10.89
N SER A 432 -19.66 -53.94 10.39
CA SER A 432 -18.52 -53.02 10.26
C SER A 432 -18.88 -51.77 9.43
N LYS A 433 -19.71 -51.91 8.41
CA LYS A 433 -20.14 -50.81 7.56
C LYS A 433 -21.04 -49.83 8.30
N ASP A 434 -21.89 -50.34 9.19
CA ASP A 434 -22.79 -49.48 9.98
C ASP A 434 -22.02 -48.65 11.02
N ILE A 435 -21.05 -49.24 11.70
CA ILE A 435 -20.25 -48.50 12.70
C ILE A 435 -19.34 -47.45 11.98
N GLU A 436 -18.79 -47.77 10.82
CA GLU A 436 -18.05 -46.83 9.97
C GLU A 436 -18.94 -45.62 9.61
N PHE A 437 -20.21 -45.83 9.25
CA PHE A 437 -21.13 -44.75 8.95
C PHE A 437 -21.31 -43.78 10.14
N TYR A 438 -21.53 -44.31 11.34
CA TYR A 438 -21.70 -43.48 12.55
C TYR A 438 -20.42 -42.77 12.97
N GLN A 439 -19.28 -43.40 12.79
CA GLN A 439 -17.97 -42.78 13.04
C GLN A 439 -17.68 -41.64 12.08
N ASN A 440 -17.88 -41.86 10.78
CA ASN A 440 -17.74 -40.83 9.77
C ASN A 440 -18.70 -39.67 9.98
N GLN A 441 -19.93 -39.94 10.49
CA GLN A 441 -20.90 -38.91 10.84
C GLN A 441 -20.36 -38.09 12.03
N LEU A 442 -19.87 -38.70 13.10
CA LEU A 442 -19.31 -37.98 14.25
C LEU A 442 -18.11 -37.11 13.83
N SER A 443 -17.15 -37.67 13.10
CA SER A 443 -15.98 -36.92 12.59
C SER A 443 -16.40 -35.69 11.79
N ARG A 444 -17.44 -35.82 10.94
CA ARG A 444 -17.96 -34.74 10.10
C ARG A 444 -18.65 -33.65 10.92
N GLU A 445 -19.45 -34.03 11.93
CA GLU A 445 -20.11 -33.06 12.81
C GLU A 445 -19.10 -32.33 13.71
N GLN A 446 -18.05 -32.98 14.19
CA GLN A 446 -16.96 -32.35 14.93
C GLN A 446 -16.21 -31.29 14.08
N LEU A 447 -15.92 -31.59 12.82
CA LEU A 447 -15.31 -30.62 11.89
C LEU A 447 -16.28 -29.46 11.59
N SER A 448 -17.58 -29.74 11.47
CA SER A 448 -18.63 -28.74 11.26
C SER A 448 -18.74 -27.76 12.43
N GLU A 449 -18.67 -28.24 13.67
CA GLU A 449 -18.67 -27.42 14.88
C GLU A 449 -17.47 -26.45 14.91
N ILE A 450 -16.27 -26.98 14.63
CA ILE A 450 -15.06 -26.17 14.57
C ILE A 450 -15.18 -25.09 13.46
N ALA A 451 -15.68 -25.48 12.30
CA ALA A 451 -15.92 -24.55 11.19
C ALA A 451 -16.94 -23.46 11.55
N ALA A 452 -18.04 -23.81 12.26
CA ALA A 452 -19.03 -22.83 12.70
C ALA A 452 -18.44 -21.81 13.69
N LEU A 453 -17.64 -22.26 14.66
CA LEU A 453 -16.93 -21.38 15.60
C LEU A 453 -15.95 -20.44 14.89
N ILE A 454 -15.19 -20.95 13.94
CA ILE A 454 -14.24 -20.16 13.14
C ILE A 454 -14.99 -19.12 12.30
N ASN A 455 -16.05 -19.52 11.60
CA ASN A 455 -16.86 -18.63 10.76
C ASN A 455 -17.48 -17.50 11.59
N TYR A 456 -17.96 -17.79 12.81
CA TYR A 456 -18.44 -16.76 13.72
C TYR A 456 -17.34 -15.76 14.11
N LYS A 457 -16.14 -16.26 14.47
CA LYS A 457 -14.99 -15.40 14.81
C LYS A 457 -14.58 -14.53 13.63
N LEU A 458 -14.59 -15.06 12.42
CA LEU A 458 -14.30 -14.31 11.19
C LEU A 458 -15.38 -13.28 10.87
N ALA A 459 -16.67 -13.62 11.04
CA ALA A 459 -17.75 -12.67 10.87
C ALA A 459 -17.68 -11.52 11.89
N LEU A 460 -17.29 -11.80 13.14
CA LEU A 460 -17.10 -10.79 14.17
C LEU A 460 -15.88 -9.88 13.85
N LEU A 461 -14.78 -10.45 13.38
CA LEU A 461 -13.61 -9.69 12.92
C LEU A 461 -13.96 -8.81 11.71
N GLU A 462 -14.69 -9.35 10.74
CA GLU A 462 -15.15 -8.57 9.58
C GLU A 462 -16.03 -7.39 10.01
N LEU A 463 -16.96 -7.62 10.94
CA LEU A 463 -17.80 -6.55 11.48
C LEU A 463 -16.97 -5.49 12.24
N LYS A 464 -15.99 -5.90 13.03
CA LYS A 464 -15.01 -5.02 13.67
C LYS A 464 -14.30 -4.13 12.65
N ILE A 465 -13.83 -4.71 11.55
CA ILE A 465 -13.13 -3.99 10.47
C ILE A 465 -14.08 -3.04 9.73
N ARG A 466 -15.33 -3.50 9.43
CA ARG A 466 -16.31 -2.69 8.72
C ARG A 466 -16.86 -1.52 9.55
N ALA A 467 -17.04 -1.73 10.85
CA ALA A 467 -17.50 -0.69 11.76
C ALA A 467 -16.34 0.15 12.35
N LEU A 468 -15.07 -0.27 12.20
CA LEU A 468 -13.90 0.26 12.88
C LEU A 468 -14.05 0.33 14.40
N TRP A 469 -14.80 -0.63 14.95
CA TRP A 469 -15.08 -0.75 16.38
C TRP A 469 -14.91 -2.19 16.87
N ASP A 470 -14.13 -2.37 17.93
CA ASP A 470 -13.95 -3.66 18.58
C ASP A 470 -15.07 -3.91 19.58
N PHE A 471 -16.03 -4.75 19.21
CA PHE A 471 -17.21 -5.05 20.03
C PHE A 471 -16.91 -5.96 21.22
N GLU A 472 -15.78 -6.69 21.22
CA GLU A 472 -15.36 -7.50 22.37
C GLU A 472 -14.72 -6.62 23.47
N LYS A 473 -13.92 -5.62 23.06
CA LYS A 473 -13.20 -4.71 23.97
C LYS A 473 -13.93 -3.39 24.19
N ASN A 474 -14.98 -3.13 23.43
CA ASN A 474 -15.73 -1.87 23.39
C ASN A 474 -14.83 -0.63 23.18
N THR A 475 -13.94 -0.70 22.22
CA THR A 475 -12.97 0.34 21.90
C THR A 475 -12.86 0.58 20.39
N PRO A 476 -12.51 1.80 19.95
CA PRO A 476 -12.24 2.05 18.54
C PRO A 476 -11.00 1.27 18.08
N VAL A 477 -11.06 0.78 16.85
CA VAL A 477 -9.94 0.01 16.22
C VAL A 477 -8.78 0.94 15.85
N VAL A 478 -9.09 2.17 15.42
CA VAL A 478 -8.10 3.21 15.09
C VAL A 478 -8.17 4.27 16.18
N ALA A 479 -7.05 4.52 16.88
CA ALA A 479 -6.99 5.59 17.87
C ALA A 479 -7.33 6.93 17.21
N LYS A 480 -8.20 7.73 17.85
CA LYS A 480 -8.41 9.13 17.43
C LYS A 480 -7.04 9.83 17.39
N ARG A 481 -6.67 10.38 16.23
CA ARG A 481 -5.51 11.27 16.08
C ARG A 481 -5.69 12.58 16.81
#